data_43e9c770b1a5b22b432af744b7c7471f
#
_entry.id   43e9c770b1a5b22b432af744b7c7471f
#
_cell.length_a   1.000
_cell.length_b   1.000
_cell.length_c   1.000
_cell.angle_alpha   90.00
_cell.angle_beta   90.00
_cell.angle_gamma   90.00
#
_symmetry.space_group_name_H-M   'P 1'
#
loop_
_entity.id
_entity.type
_entity.pdbx_description
1 polymer ?
#
loop_
_entity_poly.entity_id
_entity_poly.type
_entity_poly.pdbx_seq_one_letter_code
_entity_poly.pdbx_strand_id
1 'polypeptide(L)'
;HRNLTIHRDLKPGNILITADGEPKLLDFGLAKLLDEQGGEKDQTATMFRAFTPAYASPEQILGKRVTIASDIYSLGVIFYELLTDSKPFVFDGMSLEEIVRTITGSDPVRPSSVGRKGSSSAALRPGIASDLDTIAMKCLEKEPERRYSTAAELAADIRRFLDGMPILARPSTFSYRTSKFVRRNWKSVAAGTLAAASLLVGLGVSIWQA
;
A
#
# COMPACT_ATOMS: atom_id res chain seq x y z
N HIS A 1 -16.30 4.36 4.56
CA HIS A 1 -16.20 5.86 4.54
C HIS A 1 -17.35 6.57 3.79
N ARG A 2 -18.39 5.85 3.30
CA ARG A 2 -19.56 6.51 2.64
C ARG A 2 -20.27 7.49 3.56
N ASN A 3 -20.24 7.25 4.89
CA ASN A 3 -20.88 8.09 5.91
C ASN A 3 -19.86 8.84 6.78
N LEU A 4 -18.65 9.11 6.27
CA LEU A 4 -17.56 9.77 6.98
C LEU A 4 -17.15 9.07 8.29
N THR A 5 -17.50 7.79 8.44
CA THR A 5 -17.13 7.00 9.63
C THR A 5 -15.65 6.60 9.54
N ILE A 6 -14.88 6.99 10.55
CA ILE A 6 -13.48 6.64 10.72
C ILE A 6 -13.41 5.48 11.71
N HIS A 7 -12.63 4.43 11.40
CA HIS A 7 -12.54 3.24 12.25
C HIS A 7 -11.61 3.46 13.44
N ARG A 8 -10.50 4.17 13.27
CA ARG A 8 -9.49 4.57 14.27
C ARG A 8 -8.63 3.45 14.86
N ASP A 9 -8.97 2.18 14.68
CA ASP A 9 -8.24 1.01 15.23
C ASP A 9 -8.17 -0.15 14.24
N LEU A 10 -7.80 0.14 12.98
CA LEU A 10 -7.61 -0.90 11.98
C LEU A 10 -6.33 -1.68 12.28
N LYS A 11 -6.49 -2.99 12.49
CA LYS A 11 -5.42 -3.96 12.72
C LYS A 11 -5.92 -5.36 12.35
N PRO A 12 -5.05 -6.34 12.09
CA PRO A 12 -5.47 -7.70 11.74
C PRO A 12 -6.45 -8.32 12.73
N GLY A 13 -6.28 -8.06 14.05
CA GLY A 13 -7.19 -8.58 15.09
C GLY A 13 -8.63 -8.06 15.00
N ASN A 14 -8.86 -6.95 14.29
CA ASN A 14 -10.20 -6.37 14.07
C ASN A 14 -10.73 -6.69 12.66
N ILE A 15 -10.11 -7.63 11.94
CA ILE A 15 -10.53 -8.07 10.61
C ILE A 15 -10.77 -9.58 10.66
N LEU A 16 -12.01 -9.99 10.55
CA LEU A 16 -12.37 -11.40 10.39
C LEU A 16 -12.55 -11.74 8.91
N ILE A 17 -12.10 -12.92 8.53
CA ILE A 17 -12.37 -13.48 7.20
C ILE A 17 -13.44 -14.56 7.37
N THR A 18 -14.56 -14.41 6.67
CA THR A 18 -15.62 -15.43 6.64
C THR A 18 -15.16 -16.68 5.89
N ALA A 19 -15.92 -17.78 6.01
CA ALA A 19 -15.65 -19.01 5.27
C ALA A 19 -15.65 -18.80 3.74
N ASP A 20 -16.43 -17.83 3.25
CA ASP A 20 -16.50 -17.45 1.84
C ASP A 20 -15.37 -16.48 1.41
N GLY A 21 -14.44 -16.17 2.31
CA GLY A 21 -13.30 -15.28 2.05
C GLY A 21 -13.63 -13.79 2.13
N GLU A 22 -14.81 -13.39 2.62
CA GLU A 22 -15.18 -11.99 2.77
C GLU A 22 -14.60 -11.38 4.06
N PRO A 23 -13.92 -10.22 4.00
CA PRO A 23 -13.48 -9.51 5.18
C PRO A 23 -14.65 -8.81 5.89
N LYS A 24 -14.73 -8.97 7.21
CA LYS A 24 -15.66 -8.27 8.10
C LYS A 24 -14.87 -7.48 9.13
N LEU A 25 -15.16 -6.19 9.24
CA LEU A 25 -14.55 -5.32 10.24
C LEU A 25 -15.30 -5.45 11.58
N LEU A 26 -14.53 -5.63 12.65
CA LEU A 26 -15.00 -5.61 14.03
C LEU A 26 -14.65 -4.27 14.67
N ASP A 27 -15.43 -3.91 15.72
CA ASP A 27 -15.13 -2.86 16.68
C ASP A 27 -14.65 -1.53 16.08
N PHE A 28 -15.59 -0.74 15.59
CA PHE A 28 -15.33 0.68 15.37
C PHE A 28 -14.89 1.31 16.68
N GLY A 29 -13.66 1.82 16.77
CA GLY A 29 -12.98 2.34 17.95
C GLY A 29 -13.76 3.29 18.86
N LEU A 30 -15.00 2.90 19.23
CA LEU A 30 -15.95 3.66 20.05
C LEU A 30 -15.38 3.95 21.44
N ALA A 31 -14.57 3.06 22.00
CA ALA A 31 -13.91 3.27 23.28
C ALA A 31 -12.97 4.49 23.27
N LYS A 32 -12.37 4.80 22.11
CA LYS A 32 -11.47 5.95 21.93
C LYS A 32 -12.19 7.29 21.81
N LEU A 33 -13.49 7.29 21.46
CA LEU A 33 -14.32 8.50 21.47
C LEU A 33 -14.71 8.94 22.89
N LEU A 34 -14.76 8.01 23.84
CA LEU A 34 -15.12 8.29 25.22
C LEU A 34 -13.94 8.87 26.03
N ASP A 35 -12.69 8.49 25.66
CA ASP A 35 -11.48 9.02 26.31
C ASP A 35 -11.13 10.46 25.90
N GLU A 36 -11.59 10.92 24.73
CA GLU A 36 -11.42 12.32 24.29
C GLU A 36 -12.20 13.33 25.15
N GLN A 37 -13.14 12.87 26.01
CA GLN A 37 -13.95 13.72 26.90
C GLN A 37 -13.45 13.75 28.35
N GLY A 38 -12.43 12.99 28.70
CA GLY A 38 -11.86 12.90 30.06
C GLY A 38 -10.54 13.66 30.18
N GLY A 39 -10.52 14.62 31.07
CA GLY A 39 -9.53 15.65 31.41
C GLY A 39 -8.02 15.36 31.39
N GLU A 40 -7.31 16.44 31.31
CA GLU A 40 -5.90 16.77 31.05
C GLU A 40 -4.77 16.07 31.87
N LYS A 41 -4.91 14.91 32.46
CA LYS A 41 -3.78 14.28 33.17
C LYS A 41 -3.53 12.86 32.70
N ASP A 42 -2.33 12.64 32.14
CA ASP A 42 -1.77 11.38 31.60
C ASP A 42 -2.29 10.93 30.24
N GLN A 43 -2.62 11.85 29.33
CA GLN A 43 -3.11 11.53 27.99
C GLN A 43 -2.12 10.64 27.20
N THR A 44 -0.81 10.87 27.34
CA THR A 44 0.20 10.13 26.58
C THR A 44 0.26 8.65 26.96
N ALA A 45 0.31 8.32 28.27
CA ALA A 45 0.37 6.94 28.74
C ALA A 45 -0.95 6.18 28.51
N THR A 46 -2.09 6.85 28.64
CA THR A 46 -3.42 6.27 28.40
C THR A 46 -3.65 6.05 26.89
N MET A 47 -3.25 6.99 26.04
CA MET A 47 -3.27 6.83 24.58
C MET A 47 -2.48 5.59 24.14
N PHE A 48 -1.26 5.40 24.65
CA PHE A 48 -0.45 4.23 24.28
C PHE A 48 -1.01 2.89 24.75
N ARG A 49 -1.78 2.87 25.85
CA ARG A 49 -2.51 1.66 26.27
C ARG A 49 -3.72 1.36 25.39
N ALA A 50 -4.33 2.39 24.79
CA ALA A 50 -5.51 2.27 23.94
C ALA A 50 -5.18 1.90 22.48
N PHE A 51 -3.94 2.17 21.99
CA PHE A 51 -3.52 1.84 20.63
C PHE A 51 -2.56 0.65 20.62
N THR A 52 -2.60 -0.13 19.55
CA THR A 52 -1.48 -0.99 19.16
C THR A 52 -0.54 -0.11 18.34
N PRO A 53 0.58 0.40 18.90
CA PRO A 53 1.40 1.43 18.23
C PRO A 53 1.84 1.06 16.82
N ALA A 54 1.96 -0.25 16.58
CA ALA A 54 2.40 -0.79 15.30
C ALA A 54 1.50 -0.45 14.11
N TYR A 55 0.24 -0.12 14.32
CA TYR A 55 -0.73 0.23 13.27
C TYR A 55 -1.22 1.67 13.36
N ALA A 56 -0.79 2.41 14.39
CA ALA A 56 -1.22 3.78 14.61
C ALA A 56 -0.53 4.75 13.64
N SER A 57 -1.30 5.69 13.11
CA SER A 57 -0.75 6.74 12.25
C SER A 57 0.03 7.80 13.04
N PRO A 58 0.95 8.55 12.38
CA PRO A 58 1.70 9.64 13.01
C PRO A 58 0.81 10.65 13.74
N GLU A 59 -0.30 11.05 13.14
CA GLU A 59 -1.24 11.99 13.73
C GLU A 59 -1.97 11.42 14.96
N GLN A 60 -2.26 10.11 14.98
CA GLN A 60 -2.81 9.45 16.17
C GLN A 60 -1.82 9.45 17.32
N ILE A 61 -0.55 9.12 17.04
CA ILE A 61 0.52 9.11 18.04
C ILE A 61 0.77 10.51 18.60
N LEU A 62 0.65 11.55 17.78
CA LEU A 62 0.83 12.94 18.15
C LEU A 62 -0.42 13.59 18.78
N GLY A 63 -1.52 12.84 18.95
CA GLY A 63 -2.78 13.37 19.48
C GLY A 63 -3.42 14.43 18.56
N LYS A 64 -3.08 14.43 17.26
CA LYS A 64 -3.65 15.34 16.28
C LYS A 64 -5.01 14.82 15.78
N ARG A 65 -5.70 15.65 14.99
CA ARG A 65 -6.99 15.28 14.40
C ARG A 65 -6.87 14.02 13.55
N VAL A 66 -7.60 12.98 13.93
CA VAL A 66 -7.73 11.72 13.20
C VAL A 66 -8.74 11.88 12.05
N THR A 67 -8.39 11.40 10.88
CA THR A 67 -9.19 11.50 9.65
C THR A 67 -9.23 10.15 8.93
N ILE A 68 -9.93 10.08 7.80
CA ILE A 68 -9.91 8.91 6.90
C ILE A 68 -8.47 8.53 6.50
N ALA A 69 -7.58 9.51 6.36
CA ALA A 69 -6.18 9.27 6.03
C ALA A 69 -5.44 8.48 7.14
N SER A 70 -5.91 8.52 8.38
CA SER A 70 -5.36 7.70 9.48
C SER A 70 -5.70 6.22 9.28
N ASP A 71 -6.92 5.90 8.85
CA ASP A 71 -7.31 4.55 8.50
C ASP A 71 -6.54 4.04 7.27
N ILE A 72 -6.26 4.92 6.30
CA ILE A 72 -5.42 4.58 5.12
C ILE A 72 -4.01 4.22 5.56
N TYR A 73 -3.43 4.92 6.54
CA TYR A 73 -2.12 4.57 7.09
C TYR A 73 -2.14 3.18 7.73
N SER A 74 -3.12 2.88 8.57
CA SER A 74 -3.28 1.57 9.21
C SER A 74 -3.47 0.44 8.16
N LEU A 75 -4.27 0.70 7.11
CA LEU A 75 -4.38 -0.23 5.96
C LEU A 75 -3.05 -0.41 5.24
N GLY A 76 -2.25 0.66 5.13
CA GLY A 76 -0.88 0.61 4.59
C GLY A 76 0.05 -0.30 5.39
N VAL A 77 -0.02 -0.23 6.74
CA VAL A 77 0.73 -1.12 7.62
C VAL A 77 0.31 -2.58 7.43
N ILE A 78 -1.00 -2.85 7.40
CA ILE A 78 -1.54 -4.20 7.15
C ILE A 78 -1.10 -4.71 5.77
N PHE A 79 -1.18 -3.88 4.75
CA PHE A 79 -0.75 -4.23 3.38
C PHE A 79 0.75 -4.52 3.32
N TYR A 80 1.57 -3.73 4.00
CA TYR A 80 3.00 -3.97 4.12
C TYR A 80 3.30 -5.32 4.79
N GLU A 81 2.60 -5.63 5.90
CA GLU A 81 2.74 -6.89 6.62
C GLU A 81 2.34 -8.09 5.76
N LEU A 82 1.26 -7.98 4.96
CA LEU A 82 0.86 -9.01 3.99
C LEU A 82 1.90 -9.25 2.89
N LEU A 83 2.67 -8.21 2.51
CA LEU A 83 3.70 -8.33 1.49
C LEU A 83 5.01 -8.91 2.02
N THR A 84 5.34 -8.67 3.30
CA THR A 84 6.69 -8.92 3.85
C THR A 84 6.74 -9.89 5.01
N ASP A 85 5.59 -10.30 5.55
CA ASP A 85 5.45 -11.03 6.82
C ASP A 85 6.10 -10.29 8.02
N SER A 86 6.28 -8.98 7.91
CA SER A 86 6.85 -8.10 8.94
C SER A 86 6.20 -6.72 8.92
N LYS A 87 6.28 -6.03 10.04
CA LYS A 87 5.78 -4.66 10.15
C LYS A 87 6.79 -3.66 9.57
N PRO A 88 6.34 -2.49 9.09
CA PRO A 88 7.25 -1.45 8.58
C PRO A 88 8.22 -0.93 9.64
N PHE A 89 7.81 -0.99 10.92
CA PHE A 89 8.65 -0.64 12.07
C PHE A 89 8.55 -1.73 13.14
N VAL A 90 9.69 -2.02 13.78
CA VAL A 90 9.80 -2.94 14.91
C VAL A 90 10.16 -2.11 16.13
N PHE A 91 9.45 -2.31 17.24
CA PHE A 91 9.55 -1.49 18.44
C PHE A 91 10.13 -2.23 19.65
N ASP A 92 10.69 -3.43 19.43
CA ASP A 92 11.22 -4.26 20.51
C ASP A 92 12.32 -3.53 21.27
N GLY A 93 12.15 -3.37 22.60
CA GLY A 93 13.10 -2.69 23.46
C GLY A 93 13.16 -1.16 23.35
N MET A 94 12.31 -0.54 22.51
CA MET A 94 12.27 0.92 22.37
C MET A 94 11.46 1.57 23.52
N SER A 95 11.94 2.72 23.94
CA SER A 95 11.18 3.63 24.80
C SER A 95 10.01 4.24 24.03
N LEU A 96 9.04 4.78 24.76
CA LEU A 96 7.90 5.49 24.17
C LEU A 96 8.32 6.63 23.23
N GLU A 97 9.31 7.40 23.65
CA GLU A 97 9.84 8.53 22.89
C GLU A 97 10.50 8.07 21.57
N GLU A 98 11.22 6.96 21.62
CA GLU A 98 11.82 6.36 20.41
C GLU A 98 10.76 5.83 19.45
N ILE A 99 9.67 5.23 19.96
CA ILE A 99 8.53 4.79 19.13
C ILE A 99 7.89 5.99 18.43
N VAL A 100 7.59 7.05 19.17
CA VAL A 100 7.04 8.31 18.62
C VAL A 100 7.95 8.85 17.52
N ARG A 101 9.24 9.00 17.79
CA ARG A 101 10.22 9.51 16.84
C ARG A 101 10.32 8.62 15.58
N THR A 102 10.26 7.30 15.76
CA THR A 102 10.32 6.36 14.64
C THR A 102 9.09 6.47 13.75
N ILE A 103 7.89 6.47 14.32
CA ILE A 103 6.64 6.55 13.54
C ILE A 103 6.52 7.90 12.82
N THR A 104 6.93 8.99 13.47
CA THR A 104 6.75 10.34 12.93
C THR A 104 7.87 10.81 12.00
N GLY A 105 9.10 10.29 12.18
CA GLY A 105 10.28 10.83 11.51
C GLY A 105 11.02 9.85 10.60
N SER A 106 10.84 8.53 10.77
CA SER A 106 11.58 7.55 9.96
C SER A 106 10.74 7.03 8.81
N ASP A 107 11.35 6.90 7.63
CA ASP A 107 10.70 6.23 6.50
C ASP A 107 10.86 4.71 6.62
N PRO A 108 9.81 3.93 6.34
CA PRO A 108 9.92 2.49 6.33
C PRO A 108 10.74 1.99 5.14
N VAL A 109 11.39 0.85 5.30
CA VAL A 109 12.08 0.16 4.19
C VAL A 109 11.03 -0.29 3.16
N ARG A 110 11.38 -0.24 1.87
CA ARG A 110 10.45 -0.71 0.82
C ARG A 110 10.15 -2.19 0.98
N PRO A 111 8.89 -2.65 0.81
CA PRO A 111 8.53 -4.06 0.92
C PRO A 111 9.42 -4.99 0.10
N SER A 112 9.77 -4.61 -1.14
CA SER A 112 10.62 -5.40 -2.02
C SER A 112 12.07 -5.56 -1.53
N SER A 113 12.52 -4.70 -0.62
CA SER A 113 13.86 -4.73 -0.03
C SER A 113 13.92 -5.56 1.27
N VAL A 114 12.77 -5.95 1.80
CA VAL A 114 12.69 -6.80 2.99
C VAL A 114 12.79 -8.26 2.56
N GLY A 115 13.82 -8.95 3.03
CA GLY A 115 13.93 -10.42 2.83
C GLY A 115 12.82 -11.15 3.59
N ARG A 116 12.02 -11.94 2.90
CA ARG A 116 11.00 -12.79 3.56
C ARG A 116 11.70 -13.86 4.39
N LYS A 117 11.53 -13.80 5.70
CA LYS A 117 12.03 -14.85 6.61
C LYS A 117 11.25 -16.15 6.36
N GLY A 118 11.91 -17.15 5.80
CA GLY A 118 11.41 -18.53 5.77
C GLY A 118 10.51 -18.94 4.60
N SER A 119 10.28 -18.10 3.60
CA SER A 119 9.51 -18.48 2.41
C SER A 119 10.43 -18.72 1.21
N SER A 120 10.37 -19.92 0.64
CA SER A 120 10.89 -20.25 -0.72
C SER A 120 10.14 -19.51 -1.83
N SER A 121 9.31 -18.55 -1.47
CA SER A 121 8.52 -17.78 -2.42
C SER A 121 9.43 -16.89 -3.25
N ALA A 122 9.46 -17.17 -4.54
CA ALA A 122 10.17 -16.41 -5.55
C ALA A 122 10.08 -14.91 -5.29
N ALA A 123 11.24 -14.24 -5.26
CA ALA A 123 11.34 -12.80 -5.23
C ALA A 123 10.32 -12.22 -6.23
N LEU A 124 9.44 -11.35 -5.78
CA LEU A 124 8.47 -10.68 -6.65
C LEU A 124 9.22 -10.13 -7.86
N ARG A 125 8.71 -10.40 -9.07
CA ARG A 125 9.36 -9.88 -10.29
C ARG A 125 9.57 -8.37 -10.15
N PRO A 126 10.73 -7.81 -10.52
CA PRO A 126 11.09 -6.42 -10.22
C PRO A 126 10.01 -5.39 -10.56
N GLY A 127 9.27 -5.55 -11.66
CA GLY A 127 8.19 -4.64 -12.03
C GLY A 127 6.91 -4.78 -11.19
N ILE A 128 6.69 -5.94 -10.56
CA ILE A 128 5.56 -6.18 -9.64
C ILE A 128 5.90 -5.59 -8.28
N ALA A 129 7.11 -5.83 -7.79
CA ALA A 129 7.60 -5.27 -6.54
C ALA A 129 7.50 -3.74 -6.53
N SER A 130 7.93 -3.08 -7.62
CA SER A 130 7.93 -1.61 -7.69
C SER A 130 6.56 -0.95 -7.57
N ASP A 131 5.49 -1.55 -8.11
CA ASP A 131 4.14 -0.98 -8.01
C ASP A 131 3.55 -1.21 -6.61
N LEU A 132 3.74 -2.42 -6.05
CA LEU A 132 3.30 -2.73 -4.68
C LEU A 132 4.05 -1.88 -3.64
N ASP A 133 5.35 -1.68 -3.82
CA ASP A 133 6.13 -0.73 -3.01
C ASP A 133 5.51 0.66 -3.06
N THR A 134 5.20 1.16 -4.27
CA THR A 134 4.65 2.50 -4.44
C THR A 134 3.30 2.65 -3.74
N ILE A 135 2.42 1.64 -3.85
CA ILE A 135 1.12 1.64 -3.16
C ILE A 135 1.31 1.65 -1.64
N ALA A 136 2.15 0.73 -1.11
CA ALA A 136 2.39 0.62 0.32
C ALA A 136 3.01 1.90 0.89
N MET A 137 4.07 2.41 0.25
CA MET A 137 4.77 3.61 0.71
C MET A 137 3.89 4.84 0.65
N LYS A 138 3.00 4.97 -0.36
CA LYS A 138 2.03 6.07 -0.41
C LYS A 138 1.03 6.03 0.74
N CYS A 139 0.59 4.86 1.18
CA CYS A 139 -0.25 4.76 2.38
C CYS A 139 0.51 5.18 3.65
N LEU A 140 1.83 4.91 3.72
CA LEU A 140 2.70 5.13 4.87
C LEU A 140 3.36 6.53 4.88
N GLU A 141 2.98 7.43 3.97
CA GLU A 141 3.41 8.83 4.00
C GLU A 141 3.08 9.48 5.35
N LYS A 142 3.99 10.34 5.84
CA LYS A 142 3.82 10.97 7.15
C LYS A 142 2.70 12.01 7.13
N GLU A 143 2.67 12.82 6.09
CA GLU A 143 1.63 13.82 5.85
C GLU A 143 0.36 13.15 5.34
N PRO A 144 -0.79 13.31 6.04
CA PRO A 144 -2.07 12.73 5.64
C PRO A 144 -2.50 13.07 4.21
N GLU A 145 -2.18 14.29 3.77
CA GLU A 145 -2.55 14.84 2.45
C GLU A 145 -1.82 14.14 1.28
N ARG A 146 -0.68 13.50 1.56
CA ARG A 146 0.11 12.76 0.55
C ARG A 146 -0.37 11.33 0.36
N ARG A 147 -1.19 10.81 1.28
CA ARG A 147 -1.77 9.48 1.20
C ARG A 147 -2.89 9.42 0.15
N TYR A 148 -3.54 8.29 0.02
CA TYR A 148 -4.80 8.22 -0.70
C TYR A 148 -5.90 8.97 0.06
N SER A 149 -6.76 9.70 -0.66
CA SER A 149 -7.84 10.47 -0.04
C SER A 149 -8.96 9.57 0.49
N THR A 150 -9.11 8.38 -0.09
CA THR A 150 -10.14 7.41 0.29
C THR A 150 -9.66 5.96 0.17
N ALA A 151 -10.30 5.05 0.92
CA ALA A 151 -10.07 3.61 0.75
C ALA A 151 -10.45 3.11 -0.66
N ALA A 152 -11.39 3.78 -1.33
CA ALA A 152 -11.78 3.46 -2.69
C ALA A 152 -10.65 3.74 -3.70
N GLU A 153 -9.91 4.83 -3.53
CA GLU A 153 -8.73 5.14 -4.36
C GLU A 153 -7.61 4.11 -4.15
N LEU A 154 -7.32 3.73 -2.91
CA LEU A 154 -6.38 2.66 -2.60
C LEU A 154 -6.82 1.35 -3.26
N ALA A 155 -8.10 0.96 -3.11
CA ALA A 155 -8.65 -0.24 -3.73
C ALA A 155 -8.60 -0.19 -5.27
N ALA A 156 -8.82 0.99 -5.87
CA ALA A 156 -8.71 1.17 -7.31
C ALA A 156 -7.27 0.93 -7.80
N ASP A 157 -6.26 1.41 -7.10
CA ASP A 157 -4.86 1.19 -7.47
C ASP A 157 -4.44 -0.28 -7.30
N ILE A 158 -4.91 -0.95 -6.24
CA ILE A 158 -4.69 -2.40 -6.07
C ILE A 158 -5.34 -3.18 -7.23
N ARG A 159 -6.58 -2.85 -7.63
CA ARG A 159 -7.25 -3.49 -8.78
C ARG A 159 -6.49 -3.23 -10.07
N ARG A 160 -6.07 -2.00 -10.32
CA ARG A 160 -5.24 -1.66 -11.50
C ARG A 160 -3.97 -2.50 -11.54
N PHE A 161 -3.32 -2.68 -10.39
CA PHE A 161 -2.15 -3.56 -10.29
C PHE A 161 -2.49 -5.00 -10.67
N LEU A 162 -3.58 -5.57 -10.12
CA LEU A 162 -4.03 -6.94 -10.40
C LEU A 162 -4.39 -7.13 -11.89
N ASP A 163 -5.01 -6.13 -12.51
CA ASP A 163 -5.36 -6.11 -13.93
C ASP A 163 -4.16 -5.81 -14.86
N GLY A 164 -2.96 -5.66 -14.30
CA GLY A 164 -1.75 -5.31 -15.07
C GLY A 164 -1.79 -3.92 -15.69
N MET A 165 -2.65 -3.04 -15.20
CA MET A 165 -2.74 -1.64 -15.61
C MET A 165 -1.74 -0.75 -14.85
N PRO A 166 -1.38 0.42 -15.40
CA PRO A 166 -0.61 1.42 -14.66
C PRO A 166 -1.36 1.90 -13.42
N ILE A 167 -0.69 1.92 -12.25
CA ILE A 167 -1.24 2.46 -11.01
C ILE A 167 -1.24 3.99 -11.04
N LEU A 168 -2.17 4.62 -10.30
CA LEU A 168 -2.30 6.08 -10.21
C LEU A 168 -1.31 6.70 -9.22
N ALA A 169 -0.86 5.94 -8.22
CA ALA A 169 0.12 6.41 -7.24
C ALA A 169 1.48 6.76 -7.87
N ARG A 170 1.77 6.26 -9.07
CA ARG A 170 3.03 6.49 -9.78
C ARG A 170 2.82 7.46 -10.94
N PRO A 171 3.71 8.44 -11.15
CA PRO A 171 3.67 9.28 -12.35
C PRO A 171 3.66 8.41 -13.61
N SER A 172 2.69 8.65 -14.49
CA SER A 172 2.51 7.87 -15.71
C SER A 172 3.50 8.29 -16.79
N THR A 173 4.75 7.77 -16.74
CA THR A 173 5.71 7.94 -17.82
C THR A 173 5.32 7.09 -19.04
N PHE A 174 5.68 7.57 -20.23
CA PHE A 174 5.38 6.84 -21.47
C PHE A 174 5.95 5.41 -21.45
N SER A 175 7.20 5.25 -21.01
CA SER A 175 7.86 3.94 -20.90
C SER A 175 7.14 2.98 -19.96
N TYR A 176 6.67 3.48 -18.82
CA TYR A 176 5.90 2.68 -17.84
C TYR A 176 4.57 2.19 -18.45
N ARG A 177 3.82 3.07 -19.11
CA ARG A 177 2.55 2.73 -19.78
C ARG A 177 2.76 1.72 -20.90
N THR A 178 3.77 1.93 -21.74
CA THR A 178 4.12 1.04 -22.84
C THR A 178 4.54 -0.34 -22.34
N SER A 179 5.37 -0.41 -21.29
CA SER A 179 5.78 -1.67 -20.68
C SER A 179 4.58 -2.47 -20.15
N LYS A 180 3.63 -1.82 -19.46
CA LYS A 180 2.40 -2.48 -18.99
C LYS A 180 1.51 -2.93 -20.14
N PHE A 181 1.36 -2.11 -21.20
CA PHE A 181 0.60 -2.47 -22.39
C PHE A 181 1.18 -3.67 -23.10
N VAL A 182 2.48 -3.68 -23.40
CA VAL A 182 3.19 -4.78 -24.04
C VAL A 182 3.07 -6.07 -23.22
N ARG A 183 3.26 -5.99 -21.91
CA ARG A 183 3.16 -7.15 -21.03
C ARG A 183 1.74 -7.74 -21.01
N ARG A 184 0.70 -6.90 -21.01
CA ARG A 184 -0.70 -7.33 -21.03
C ARG A 184 -1.10 -7.92 -22.37
N ASN A 185 -0.62 -7.32 -23.46
CA ASN A 185 -1.00 -7.68 -24.83
C ASN A 185 0.16 -8.32 -25.61
N TRP A 186 1.05 -9.08 -24.93
CA TRP A 186 2.28 -9.59 -25.55
C TRP A 186 2.03 -10.44 -26.80
N LYS A 187 0.94 -11.22 -26.83
CA LYS A 187 0.56 -12.05 -27.98
C LYS A 187 0.23 -11.19 -29.21
N SER A 188 -0.59 -10.15 -29.02
CA SER A 188 -0.96 -9.23 -30.10
C SER A 188 0.23 -8.40 -30.58
N VAL A 189 1.07 -7.94 -29.65
CA VAL A 189 2.30 -7.21 -29.97
C VAL A 189 3.26 -8.10 -30.76
N ALA A 190 3.47 -9.35 -30.32
CA ALA A 190 4.32 -10.31 -31.03
C ALA A 190 3.80 -10.61 -32.46
N ALA A 191 2.49 -10.82 -32.61
CA ALA A 191 1.88 -11.03 -33.93
C ALA A 191 2.05 -9.81 -34.81
N GLY A 192 1.82 -8.60 -34.32
CA GLY A 192 2.00 -7.35 -35.03
C GLY A 192 3.45 -7.12 -35.45
N THR A 193 4.43 -7.41 -34.60
CA THR A 193 5.86 -7.28 -34.92
C THR A 193 6.29 -8.30 -35.99
N LEU A 194 5.81 -9.55 -35.91
CA LEU A 194 6.08 -10.56 -36.94
C LEU A 194 5.49 -10.18 -38.30
N ALA A 195 4.25 -9.70 -38.33
CA ALA A 195 3.62 -9.23 -39.57
C ALA A 195 4.37 -8.05 -40.17
N ALA A 196 4.76 -7.06 -39.37
CA ALA A 196 5.57 -5.93 -39.84
C ALA A 196 6.94 -6.37 -40.36
N ALA A 197 7.61 -7.28 -39.66
CA ALA A 197 8.90 -7.83 -40.12
C ALA A 197 8.77 -8.57 -41.48
N SER A 198 7.73 -9.40 -41.65
CA SER A 198 7.44 -10.10 -42.89
C SER A 198 7.21 -9.14 -44.06
N LEU A 199 6.46 -8.04 -43.83
CA LEU A 199 6.23 -7.02 -44.85
C LEU A 199 7.53 -6.29 -45.27
N LEU A 200 8.37 -5.96 -44.28
CA LEU A 200 9.65 -5.30 -44.54
C LEU A 200 10.61 -6.21 -45.35
N VAL A 201 10.67 -7.51 -45.01
CA VAL A 201 11.45 -8.50 -45.75
C VAL A 201 10.92 -8.63 -47.18
N GLY A 202 9.60 -8.75 -47.35
CA GLY A 202 8.97 -8.85 -48.66
C GLY A 202 9.25 -7.62 -49.56
N LEU A 203 9.17 -6.42 -48.95
CA LEU A 203 9.50 -5.17 -49.65
C LEU A 203 10.98 -5.12 -50.04
N GLY A 204 11.89 -5.51 -49.14
CA GLY A 204 13.32 -5.57 -49.42
C GLY A 204 13.67 -6.53 -50.57
N VAL A 205 13.07 -7.72 -50.57
CA VAL A 205 13.23 -8.69 -51.69
C VAL A 205 12.69 -8.14 -53.01
N SER A 206 11.51 -7.49 -52.98
CA SER A 206 10.92 -6.89 -54.18
C SER A 206 11.81 -5.78 -54.77
N ILE A 207 12.39 -4.93 -53.92
CA ILE A 207 13.31 -3.86 -54.38
C ILE A 207 14.61 -4.46 -54.94
N TRP A 208 15.10 -5.57 -54.35
CA TRP A 208 16.34 -6.22 -54.81
C TRP A 208 16.17 -6.93 -56.18
N GLN A 209 14.94 -7.36 -56.51
CA GLN A 209 14.61 -8.04 -57.76
C GLN A 209 14.25 -7.08 -58.90
N ALA A 210 13.99 -5.79 -58.63
CA ALA A 210 13.70 -4.75 -59.60
C ALA A 210 14.98 -4.06 -60.07
#